data_8bf6032a3292f9670daf31257de6b937
#
_entry.id   8bf6032a3292f9670daf31257de6b937
#
_cell.length_a   1.000
_cell.length_b   1.000
_cell.length_c   1.000
_cell.angle_alpha   90.00
_cell.angle_beta   90.00
_cell.angle_gamma   90.00
#
_symmetry.space_group_name_H-M   'P 1'
#
loop_
_entity.id
_entity.type
_entity.pdbx_description
1 polymer ?
#
loop_
_entity_poly.entity_id
_entity_poly.type
_entity_poly.pdbx_seq_one_letter_code
_entity_poly.pdbx_strand_id
1 'polypeptide(L)'
;MLNKKDKFRLRALANTLKPIVIIGKDGLSENSIIAIKDAIRTHELIKVSMLKTYEGLSTKEMGELVCSTIDADLIFVVGRVFVIYKKNKEINKYEVK
;
A
#
# COMPACT_ATOMS: atom_id res chain seq x y z
N MET A 1 0.47 -3.13 -15.72
CA MET A 1 0.36 -4.27 -14.80
C MET A 1 1.74 -4.77 -14.40
N LEU A 2 1.95 -5.01 -13.10
CA LEU A 2 3.24 -5.49 -12.62
C LEU A 2 3.46 -6.96 -12.98
N ASN A 3 4.67 -7.29 -13.44
CA ASN A 3 5.06 -8.68 -13.61
C ASN A 3 5.65 -9.21 -12.29
N LYS A 4 5.90 -10.52 -12.24
CA LYS A 4 6.41 -11.15 -11.01
C LYS A 4 7.79 -10.63 -10.60
N LYS A 5 8.63 -10.31 -11.56
CA LYS A 5 9.98 -9.80 -11.33
C LYS A 5 9.92 -8.41 -10.67
N ASP A 6 9.07 -7.53 -11.19
CA ASP A 6 8.89 -6.20 -10.61
C ASP A 6 8.29 -6.29 -9.20
N LYS A 7 7.31 -7.16 -9.00
CA LYS A 7 6.70 -7.38 -7.70
C LYS A 7 7.73 -7.84 -6.67
N PHE A 8 8.56 -8.78 -7.04
CA PHE A 8 9.61 -9.29 -6.16
C PHE A 8 10.62 -8.21 -5.79
N ARG A 9 11.03 -7.42 -6.78
CA ARG A 9 11.96 -6.30 -6.56
C ARG A 9 11.37 -5.25 -5.62
N LEU A 10 10.11 -4.89 -5.85
CA LEU A 10 9.43 -3.91 -5.00
C LEU A 10 9.25 -4.41 -3.57
N ARG A 11 8.97 -5.70 -3.41
CA ARG A 11 8.88 -6.32 -2.09
C ARG A 11 10.19 -6.19 -1.32
N ALA A 12 11.31 -6.46 -1.98
CA ALA A 12 12.62 -6.34 -1.36
C ALA A 12 12.93 -4.90 -0.96
N LEU A 13 12.62 -3.94 -1.83
CA LEU A 13 12.83 -2.52 -1.55
C LEU A 13 11.95 -2.05 -0.38
N ALA A 14 10.75 -2.59 -0.26
CA ALA A 14 9.81 -2.21 0.80
C ALA A 14 10.32 -2.58 2.20
N ASN A 15 11.25 -3.52 2.32
CA ASN A 15 11.81 -3.91 3.62
C ASN A 15 12.49 -2.74 4.34
N THR A 16 12.95 -1.74 3.60
CA THR A 16 13.61 -0.56 4.17
C THR A 16 12.63 0.56 4.50
N LEU A 17 11.39 0.44 4.10
CA LEU A 17 10.38 1.48 4.31
C LEU A 17 9.69 1.33 5.66
N LYS A 18 9.22 2.45 6.20
CA LYS A 18 8.40 2.47 7.41
C LYS A 18 6.95 2.75 7.01
N PRO A 19 5.97 2.24 7.76
CA PRO A 19 4.57 2.57 7.50
C PRO A 19 4.36 4.09 7.59
N ILE A 20 3.71 4.66 6.57
CA ILE A 20 3.46 6.10 6.53
C ILE A 20 1.97 6.44 6.66
N VAL A 21 1.10 5.44 6.57
CA VAL A 21 -0.32 5.60 6.83
C VAL A 21 -0.74 4.51 7.81
N ILE A 22 -1.55 4.88 8.79
CA ILE A 22 -2.06 3.95 9.79
C ILE A 22 -3.58 3.95 9.72
N ILE A 23 -4.16 2.78 9.50
CA ILE A 23 -5.61 2.61 9.53
C ILE A 23 -6.03 2.41 10.99
N GLY A 24 -6.91 3.28 11.48
CA GLY A 24 -7.35 3.26 12.87
C GLY A 24 -8.36 2.17 13.16
N LYS A 25 -8.84 2.14 14.41
CA LYS A 25 -9.75 1.08 14.86
C LYS A 25 -11.10 1.07 14.13
N ASP A 26 -11.51 2.19 13.56
CA ASP A 26 -12.77 2.29 12.81
C ASP A 26 -12.64 1.85 11.35
N GLY A 27 -11.44 1.45 10.95
CA GLY A 27 -11.19 0.92 9.62
C GLY A 27 -10.94 1.97 8.56
N LEU A 28 -11.21 1.61 7.32
CA LEU A 28 -10.97 2.48 6.19
C LEU A 28 -12.02 3.59 6.13
N SER A 29 -11.56 4.83 6.19
CA SER A 29 -12.41 6.03 6.13
C SER A 29 -12.06 6.86 4.92
N GLU A 30 -12.88 7.87 4.64
CA GLU A 30 -12.57 8.85 3.59
C GLU A 30 -11.21 9.51 3.81
N ASN A 31 -10.92 9.88 5.06
CA ASN A 31 -9.64 10.50 5.41
C ASN A 31 -8.48 9.54 5.19
N SER A 32 -8.66 8.26 5.51
CA SER A 32 -7.63 7.23 5.24
C SER A 32 -7.35 7.11 3.74
N ILE A 33 -8.39 7.10 2.94
CA ILE A 33 -8.26 7.01 1.48
C ILE A 33 -7.51 8.22 0.93
N ILE A 34 -7.86 9.43 1.40
CA ILE A 34 -7.18 10.65 0.97
C ILE A 34 -5.68 10.59 1.34
N ALA A 35 -5.37 10.18 2.57
CA ALA A 35 -3.99 10.05 3.03
C ALA A 35 -3.21 9.04 2.20
N ILE A 36 -3.82 7.91 1.88
CA ILE A 36 -3.18 6.88 1.06
C ILE A 36 -2.95 7.39 -0.37
N LYS A 37 -3.94 8.04 -0.96
CA LYS A 37 -3.80 8.61 -2.31
C LYS A 37 -2.68 9.64 -2.38
N ASP A 38 -2.60 10.52 -1.40
CA ASP A 38 -1.56 11.54 -1.36
C ASP A 38 -0.17 10.90 -1.20
N ALA A 39 -0.05 9.94 -0.31
CA ALA A 39 1.22 9.26 -0.07
C ALA A 39 1.69 8.49 -1.30
N ILE A 40 0.79 7.72 -1.93
CA ILE A 40 1.18 6.87 -3.05
C ILE A 40 1.49 7.68 -4.30
N ARG A 41 0.87 8.85 -4.46
CA ARG A 41 1.14 9.72 -5.59
C ARG A 41 2.59 10.21 -5.60
N THR A 42 3.15 10.46 -4.43
CA THR A 42 4.51 11.00 -4.30
C THR A 42 5.56 9.91 -4.09
N HIS A 43 5.21 8.83 -3.41
CA HIS A 43 6.16 7.77 -3.06
C HIS A 43 6.07 6.54 -3.95
N GLU A 44 4.96 6.32 -4.62
CA GLU A 44 4.66 5.17 -5.47
C GLU A 44 4.61 3.85 -4.73
N LEU A 45 5.54 3.58 -3.84
CA LEU A 45 5.60 2.36 -3.02
C LEU A 45 5.47 2.77 -1.56
N ILE A 46 4.43 2.30 -0.89
CA ILE A 46 4.18 2.67 0.50
C ILE A 46 3.78 1.47 1.35
N LYS A 47 4.06 1.58 2.64
CA LYS A 47 3.57 0.65 3.66
C LYS A 47 2.41 1.28 4.40
N VAL A 48 1.37 0.48 4.62
CA VAL A 48 0.20 0.88 5.41
C VAL A 48 0.06 -0.13 6.54
N SER A 49 -0.08 0.36 7.77
CA SER A 49 -0.32 -0.52 8.91
C SER A 49 -1.73 -0.35 9.44
N MET A 50 -2.22 -1.37 10.15
CA MET A 50 -3.52 -1.32 10.82
C MET A 50 -3.30 -1.37 12.32
N LEU A 51 -4.05 -0.56 13.07
CA LEU A 51 -3.99 -0.61 14.52
C LEU A 51 -4.42 -1.99 15.03
N LYS A 52 -3.79 -2.45 16.11
CA LYS A 52 -4.14 -3.73 16.74
C LYS A 52 -5.59 -3.77 17.23
N THR A 53 -6.15 -2.60 17.53
CA THR A 53 -7.53 -2.47 17.99
C THR A 53 -8.57 -2.55 16.87
N TYR A 54 -8.12 -2.49 15.63
CA TYR A 54 -9.05 -2.66 14.51
C TYR A 54 -9.47 -4.14 14.41
N GLU A 55 -10.77 -4.36 14.45
CA GLU A 55 -11.36 -5.68 14.30
C GLU A 55 -12.33 -5.66 13.12
N GLY A 56 -11.97 -6.30 12.07
CA GLY A 56 -12.79 -6.30 10.84
C GLY A 56 -12.10 -7.12 9.79
N LEU A 57 -11.81 -6.51 8.66
CA LEU A 57 -11.14 -7.21 7.56
C LEU A 57 -9.74 -7.67 7.98
N SER A 58 -9.32 -8.81 7.42
CA SER A 58 -7.92 -9.24 7.56
C SER A 58 -7.01 -8.24 6.87
N THR A 59 -5.71 -8.30 7.15
CA THR A 59 -4.74 -7.41 6.50
C THR A 59 -4.78 -7.57 4.99
N LYS A 60 -4.88 -8.79 4.50
CA LYS A 60 -4.96 -9.06 3.06
C LYS A 60 -6.23 -8.46 2.46
N GLU A 61 -7.37 -8.68 3.11
CA GLU A 61 -8.64 -8.13 2.64
C GLU A 61 -8.62 -6.60 2.61
N MET A 62 -8.05 -5.98 3.64
CA MET A 62 -7.90 -4.53 3.68
C MET A 62 -7.01 -4.02 2.56
N GLY A 63 -5.89 -4.69 2.33
CA GLY A 63 -4.98 -4.34 1.23
C GLY A 63 -5.66 -4.43 -0.12
N GLU A 64 -6.43 -5.49 -0.35
CA GLU A 64 -7.17 -5.68 -1.60
C GLU A 64 -8.24 -4.61 -1.78
N LEU A 65 -8.95 -4.27 -0.70
CA LEU A 65 -9.98 -3.21 -0.74
C LEU A 65 -9.35 -1.85 -1.08
N VAL A 66 -8.26 -1.51 -0.44
CA VAL A 66 -7.55 -0.26 -0.72
C VAL A 66 -7.08 -0.22 -2.17
N CYS A 67 -6.47 -1.30 -2.63
CA CYS A 67 -5.95 -1.37 -4.00
C CYS A 67 -7.06 -1.23 -5.04
N SER A 68 -8.20 -1.86 -4.82
CA SER A 68 -9.32 -1.73 -5.76
C SER A 68 -9.91 -0.32 -5.72
N THR A 69 -9.88 0.34 -4.57
CA THR A 69 -10.43 1.69 -4.41
C THR A 69 -9.57 2.74 -5.12
N ILE A 70 -8.24 2.61 -5.07
CA ILE A 70 -7.33 3.62 -5.62
C ILE A 70 -6.60 3.16 -6.89
N ASP A 71 -6.93 1.97 -7.38
CA ASP A 71 -6.30 1.38 -8.57
C ASP A 71 -4.79 1.19 -8.38
N ALA A 72 -4.42 0.48 -7.31
CA ALA A 72 -3.04 0.17 -7.00
C ALA A 72 -2.83 -1.34 -7.00
N ASP A 73 -1.57 -1.76 -6.91
CA ASP A 73 -1.19 -3.18 -6.83
C ASP A 73 -0.78 -3.53 -5.40
N LEU A 74 -1.31 -4.66 -4.91
CA LEU A 74 -0.91 -5.20 -3.61
C LEU A 74 0.38 -5.98 -3.79
N ILE A 75 1.44 -5.52 -3.13
CA ILE A 75 2.76 -6.13 -3.29
C ILE A 75 2.94 -7.32 -2.34
N PHE A 76 2.71 -7.11 -1.04
CA PHE A 76 2.70 -8.22 -0.09
C PHE A 76 2.07 -7.79 1.23
N VAL A 77 1.81 -8.78 2.08
CA VAL A 77 1.17 -8.60 3.38
C VAL A 77 2.02 -9.33 4.43
N VAL A 78 2.28 -8.68 5.54
CA VAL A 78 2.96 -9.29 6.67
C VAL A 78 2.37 -8.74 7.97
N GLY A 79 1.89 -9.63 8.85
CA GLY A 79 1.27 -9.21 10.10
C GLY A 79 0.10 -8.26 9.86
N ARG A 80 0.18 -7.07 10.43
CA ARG A 80 -0.86 -6.04 10.27
C ARG A 80 -0.40 -4.92 9.34
N VAL A 81 0.52 -5.23 8.45
CA VAL A 81 1.08 -4.27 7.48
C VAL A 81 0.87 -4.82 6.07
N PHE A 82 0.49 -3.95 5.16
CA PHE A 82 0.47 -4.30 3.75
C PHE A 82 1.22 -3.25 2.95
N VAL A 83 1.79 -3.69 1.83
CA VAL A 83 2.58 -2.84 0.94
C VAL A 83 1.86 -2.75 -0.38
N ILE A 84 1.69 -1.53 -0.86
CA ILE A 84 1.02 -1.26 -2.13
C ILE A 84 1.89 -0.38 -3.01
N TYR A 85 1.66 -0.48 -4.31
CA TYR A 85 2.40 0.26 -5.31
C TYR A 85 1.46 0.82 -6.38
N LYS A 86 1.70 2.07 -6.76
CA LYS A 86 1.01 2.67 -7.90
C LYS A 86 2.00 3.55 -8.65
N LYS A 87 2.19 3.24 -9.93
CA LYS A 87 3.11 3.99 -10.76
C LYS A 87 2.64 5.43 -10.97
N ASN A 88 3.55 6.38 -10.81
CA ASN A 88 3.33 7.77 -11.20
C ASN A 88 4.24 8.05 -12.39
N LYS A 89 3.65 8.24 -13.56
CA LYS A 89 4.40 8.42 -14.81
C LYS A 89 5.37 9.60 -14.78
N GLU A 90 5.07 10.61 -13.97
CA GLU A 90 5.91 11.81 -13.88
C GLU A 90 7.21 11.57 -13.14
N ILE A 91 7.21 10.67 -12.17
CA ILE A 91 8.42 10.40 -11.38
C ILE A 91 9.02 9.01 -11.62
N ASN A 92 8.18 8.00 -11.83
CA ASN A 92 8.61 6.62 -12.10
C ASN A 92 9.88 6.21 -11.32
N LYS A 93 9.85 6.45 -10.01
CA LYS A 93 10.99 6.27 -9.10
C LYS A 93 11.59 4.87 -9.12
N TYR A 94 10.75 3.86 -9.32
CA TYR A 94 11.17 2.46 -9.29
C TYR A 94 11.36 1.87 -10.69
N GLU A 95 11.27 2.69 -11.71
CA GLU A 95 11.54 2.30 -13.09
C GLU A 95 10.69 1.11 -13.57
N VAL A 96 9.41 1.12 -13.21
CA VAL A 96 8.45 0.12 -13.66
C VAL A 96 7.90 0.55 -15.02
N LYS A 97 7.93 -0.37 -15.97
CA LYS A 97 7.47 -0.12 -17.36
C LYS A 97 5.97 -0.28 -17.52
#